data_19ef6e055e846742641afcf2401d74ed
#
_entry.id   19ef6e055e846742641afcf2401d74ed
#
_cell.length_a   1.000
_cell.length_b   1.000
_cell.length_c   1.000
_cell.angle_alpha   90.00
_cell.angle_beta   90.00
_cell.angle_gamma   90.00
#
_symmetry.space_group_name_H-M   'P 1'
#
loop_
_entity.id
_entity.type
_entity.pdbx_description
1 polymer ?
#
loop_
_entity_poly.entity_id
_entity_poly.type
_entity_poly.pdbx_seq_one_letter_code
_entity_poly.pdbx_strand_id
1 'polypeptide(L)'
;MARTILFALLFSAANAITEPTEPITEADVAAVQQEWSDSLISIGKHYTDGGDYQAVAKATLDKLYGYASGFDVLFKPTKAADKAIRLTEAEAASYFVGDGCCAEDKGFALAPYTAVKWDNKGTIFHGDSATAMGEYTFTDAGGGETKAEYTFQYAKAADGSLKIVVHHSSLPYKK
;
A
#
# COMPACT_ATOMS: atom_id res chain seq x y z
N MET A 1 6.48 -51.74 49.60
CA MET A 1 7.49 -50.89 48.95
C MET A 1 7.05 -50.65 47.51
N ALA A 2 6.43 -49.50 47.27
CA ALA A 2 5.97 -49.10 45.92
C ALA A 2 7.01 -48.17 45.28
N ARG A 3 7.58 -48.57 44.12
CA ARG A 3 8.49 -47.74 43.34
C ARG A 3 7.70 -46.92 42.35
N THR A 4 7.66 -45.61 42.58
CA THR A 4 7.11 -44.63 41.66
C THR A 4 8.15 -44.38 40.53
N ILE A 5 7.79 -44.72 39.28
CA ILE A 5 8.59 -44.41 38.08
C ILE A 5 8.13 -43.05 37.58
N LEU A 6 9.05 -42.06 37.66
CA LEU A 6 8.84 -40.72 37.15
C LEU A 6 9.19 -40.72 35.64
N PHE A 7 8.20 -40.56 34.76
CA PHE A 7 8.41 -40.36 33.34
C PHE A 7 8.71 -38.88 33.09
N ALA A 8 9.93 -38.55 32.73
CA ALA A 8 10.30 -37.23 32.27
C ALA A 8 9.93 -37.10 30.77
N LEU A 9 8.93 -36.27 30.46
CA LEU A 9 8.63 -35.86 29.09
C LEU A 9 9.68 -34.83 28.66
N LEU A 10 10.57 -35.22 27.78
CA LEU A 10 11.46 -34.33 27.04
C LEU A 10 10.63 -33.63 25.94
N PHE A 11 10.28 -32.35 26.15
CA PHE A 11 9.81 -31.49 25.07
C PHE A 11 10.99 -31.13 24.19
N SER A 12 11.09 -31.74 23.02
CA SER A 12 11.98 -31.28 21.96
C SER A 12 11.36 -30.02 21.36
N ALA A 13 11.94 -28.87 21.64
CA ALA A 13 11.64 -27.65 20.88
C ALA A 13 12.23 -27.85 19.48
N ALA A 14 11.38 -28.16 18.50
CA ALA A 14 11.75 -28.08 17.12
C ALA A 14 12.02 -26.60 16.80
N ASN A 15 13.29 -26.25 16.61
CA ASN A 15 13.64 -24.99 15.96
C ASN A 15 13.03 -25.02 14.56
N ALA A 16 11.95 -24.28 14.36
CA ALA A 16 11.46 -23.99 13.02
C ALA A 16 12.58 -23.19 12.32
N ILE A 17 13.31 -23.83 11.43
CA ILE A 17 14.19 -23.15 10.49
C ILE A 17 13.22 -22.39 9.57
N THR A 18 13.11 -21.09 9.77
CA THR A 18 12.43 -20.22 8.80
C THR A 18 13.27 -20.29 7.52
N GLU A 19 12.70 -20.88 6.47
CA GLU A 19 13.31 -20.86 5.15
C GLU A 19 13.60 -19.40 4.79
N PRO A 20 14.77 -19.09 4.20
CA PRO A 20 15.06 -17.74 3.77
C PRO A 20 13.98 -17.30 2.77
N THR A 21 13.32 -16.19 3.06
CA THR A 21 12.34 -15.62 2.15
C THR A 21 13.05 -15.19 0.87
N GLU A 22 12.49 -15.54 -0.29
CA GLU A 22 13.05 -15.10 -1.58
C GLU A 22 13.21 -13.57 -1.59
N PRO A 23 14.31 -13.05 -2.12
CA PRO A 23 14.53 -11.60 -2.13
C PRO A 23 13.49 -10.88 -2.98
N ILE A 24 13.13 -9.66 -2.58
CA ILE A 24 12.25 -8.80 -3.35
C ILE A 24 12.94 -8.41 -4.66
N THR A 25 12.20 -8.45 -5.76
CA THR A 25 12.68 -8.11 -7.11
C THR A 25 12.02 -6.84 -7.65
N GLU A 26 12.57 -6.28 -8.73
CA GLU A 26 11.91 -5.18 -9.45
C GLU A 26 10.54 -5.59 -10.01
N ALA A 27 10.39 -6.85 -10.40
CA ALA A 27 9.12 -7.38 -10.90
C ALA A 27 8.05 -7.39 -9.79
N ASP A 28 8.42 -7.72 -8.56
CA ASP A 28 7.49 -7.69 -7.42
C ASP A 28 7.03 -6.26 -7.13
N VAL A 29 7.94 -5.29 -7.14
CA VAL A 29 7.61 -3.87 -6.97
C VAL A 29 6.69 -3.40 -8.10
N ALA A 30 7.00 -3.72 -9.35
CA ALA A 30 6.19 -3.35 -10.49
C ALA A 30 4.78 -3.97 -10.43
N ALA A 31 4.66 -5.21 -9.95
CA ALA A 31 3.37 -5.88 -9.78
C ALA A 31 2.48 -5.16 -8.75
N VAL A 32 3.03 -4.74 -7.60
CA VAL A 32 2.28 -3.96 -6.60
C VAL A 32 1.88 -2.58 -7.14
N GLN A 33 2.76 -1.92 -7.89
CA GLN A 33 2.46 -0.65 -8.53
C GLN A 33 1.33 -0.78 -9.56
N GLN A 34 1.35 -1.83 -10.38
CA GLN A 34 0.28 -2.09 -11.34
C GLN A 34 -1.05 -2.36 -10.61
N GLU A 35 -1.04 -3.20 -9.59
CA GLU A 35 -2.23 -3.49 -8.82
C GLU A 35 -2.80 -2.26 -8.11
N TRP A 36 -1.94 -1.38 -7.61
CA TRP A 36 -2.35 -0.09 -7.05
C TRP A 36 -3.07 0.76 -8.10
N SER A 37 -2.54 0.82 -9.31
CA SER A 37 -3.14 1.55 -10.44
C SER A 37 -4.50 1.00 -10.82
N ASP A 38 -4.61 -0.32 -10.97
CA ASP A 38 -5.85 -1.00 -11.33
C ASP A 38 -6.93 -0.79 -10.24
N SER A 39 -6.51 -0.83 -8.97
CA SER A 39 -7.40 -0.57 -7.85
C SER A 39 -7.90 0.88 -7.83
N LEU A 40 -7.03 1.86 -8.09
CA LEU A 40 -7.42 3.27 -8.17
C LEU A 40 -8.47 3.49 -9.27
N ILE A 41 -8.23 2.93 -10.46
CA ILE A 41 -9.17 3.00 -11.60
C ILE A 41 -10.49 2.31 -11.25
N SER A 42 -10.43 1.15 -10.59
CA SER A 42 -11.61 0.40 -10.15
C SER A 42 -12.48 1.18 -9.17
N ILE A 43 -11.87 1.88 -8.19
CA ILE A 43 -12.62 2.72 -7.23
C ILE A 43 -13.39 3.82 -7.99
N GLY A 44 -12.71 4.55 -8.89
CA GLY A 44 -13.33 5.61 -9.68
C GLY A 44 -14.46 5.09 -10.59
N LYS A 45 -14.27 3.90 -11.18
CA LYS A 45 -15.30 3.25 -11.99
C LYS A 45 -16.52 2.86 -11.16
N HIS A 46 -16.35 2.23 -9.99
CA HIS A 46 -17.46 1.89 -9.11
C HIS A 46 -18.22 3.15 -8.67
N TYR A 47 -17.53 4.23 -8.36
CA TYR A 47 -18.15 5.50 -8.03
C TYR A 47 -19.02 6.01 -9.19
N THR A 48 -18.50 6.03 -10.41
CA THR A 48 -19.21 6.51 -11.60
C THR A 48 -20.43 5.64 -11.95
N ASP A 49 -20.31 4.34 -11.76
CA ASP A 49 -21.37 3.36 -12.04
C ASP A 49 -22.42 3.24 -10.91
N GLY A 50 -22.26 3.98 -9.81
CA GLY A 50 -23.15 3.92 -8.65
C GLY A 50 -22.99 2.65 -7.81
N GLY A 51 -21.83 1.98 -7.90
CA GLY A 51 -21.46 0.80 -7.11
C GLY A 51 -20.86 1.16 -5.75
N ASP A 52 -20.51 0.12 -4.98
CA ASP A 52 -19.92 0.27 -3.64
C ASP A 52 -18.41 0.56 -3.73
N TYR A 53 -18.09 1.79 -4.10
CA TYR A 53 -16.70 2.25 -4.21
C TYR A 53 -15.98 2.31 -2.86
N GLN A 54 -16.70 2.47 -1.75
CA GLN A 54 -16.12 2.51 -0.40
C GLN A 54 -15.62 1.12 -0.01
N ALA A 55 -16.40 0.06 -0.28
CA ALA A 55 -15.93 -1.31 -0.06
C ALA A 55 -14.72 -1.65 -0.94
N VAL A 56 -14.69 -1.19 -2.20
CA VAL A 56 -13.53 -1.39 -3.10
C VAL A 56 -12.30 -0.67 -2.57
N ALA A 57 -12.44 0.57 -2.09
CA ALA A 57 -11.33 1.33 -1.50
C ALA A 57 -10.80 0.66 -0.23
N LYS A 58 -11.70 0.20 0.64
CA LYS A 58 -11.29 -0.55 1.83
C LYS A 58 -10.52 -1.82 1.48
N ALA A 59 -11.04 -2.63 0.56
CA ALA A 59 -10.37 -3.85 0.11
C ALA A 59 -8.99 -3.55 -0.50
N THR A 60 -8.84 -2.43 -1.21
CA THR A 60 -7.55 -1.95 -1.74
C THR A 60 -6.57 -1.63 -0.63
N LEU A 61 -7.01 -0.90 0.41
CA LEU A 61 -6.14 -0.56 1.55
C LEU A 61 -5.73 -1.80 2.33
N ASP A 62 -6.66 -2.72 2.62
CA ASP A 62 -6.38 -3.99 3.31
C ASP A 62 -5.37 -4.84 2.54
N LYS A 63 -5.49 -4.88 1.22
CA LYS A 63 -4.66 -5.72 0.36
C LYS A 63 -3.26 -5.13 0.16
N LEU A 64 -3.17 -3.85 -0.17
CA LEU A 64 -1.93 -3.25 -0.66
C LEU A 64 -1.13 -2.52 0.43
N TYR A 65 -1.81 -1.97 1.46
CA TYR A 65 -1.13 -1.26 2.53
C TYR A 65 -0.90 -2.14 3.76
N GLY A 66 0.06 -1.73 4.57
CA GLY A 66 0.49 -2.52 5.74
C GLY A 66 -0.49 -2.55 6.92
N TYR A 67 -1.57 -1.75 6.90
CA TYR A 67 -2.49 -1.61 8.04
C TYR A 67 -3.04 -2.95 8.54
N ALA A 68 -3.61 -3.76 7.65
CA ALA A 68 -4.18 -5.07 8.00
C ALA A 68 -3.12 -6.14 8.32
N SER A 69 -1.85 -5.90 7.96
CA SER A 69 -0.72 -6.81 8.17
C SER A 69 0.09 -6.47 9.42
N GLY A 70 -0.38 -5.51 10.23
CA GLY A 70 0.26 -5.11 11.47
C GLY A 70 1.50 -4.23 11.31
N PHE A 71 1.69 -3.62 10.14
CA PHE A 71 2.73 -2.61 9.93
C PHE A 71 2.22 -1.20 10.23
N ASP A 72 3.09 -0.37 10.74
CA ASP A 72 2.88 1.07 10.71
C ASP A 72 2.99 1.58 9.27
N VAL A 73 2.12 2.53 8.90
CA VAL A 73 2.11 3.11 7.55
C VAL A 73 2.25 4.62 7.64
N LEU A 74 3.16 5.16 6.84
CA LEU A 74 3.33 6.60 6.65
C LEU A 74 2.80 6.98 5.27
N PHE A 75 1.64 7.61 5.24
CA PHE A 75 1.04 8.08 4.00
C PHE A 75 0.99 9.60 3.96
N LYS A 76 1.64 10.20 2.97
CA LYS A 76 1.57 11.62 2.63
C LYS A 76 0.91 11.77 1.26
N PRO A 77 -0.40 12.08 1.21
CA PRO A 77 -1.13 12.27 -0.05
C PRO A 77 -0.60 13.46 -0.87
N THR A 78 -0.85 13.44 -2.18
CA THR A 78 -0.39 14.48 -3.12
C THR A 78 -0.95 15.86 -2.78
N LYS A 79 -2.23 15.94 -2.39
CA LYS A 79 -2.99 17.20 -2.25
C LYS A 79 -3.50 17.44 -0.83
N ALA A 80 -2.94 16.80 0.19
CA ALA A 80 -3.28 17.06 1.57
C ALA A 80 -2.45 18.22 2.12
N ALA A 81 -3.08 19.15 2.82
CA ALA A 81 -2.48 20.36 3.38
C ALA A 81 -2.68 20.47 4.89
N ASP A 82 -3.92 20.40 5.35
CA ASP A 82 -4.25 20.58 6.78
C ASP A 82 -3.78 19.40 7.62
N LYS A 83 -4.02 18.19 7.14
CA LYS A 83 -3.49 16.95 7.72
C LYS A 83 -2.63 16.23 6.68
N ALA A 84 -1.42 16.71 6.50
CA ALA A 84 -0.53 16.25 5.42
C ALA A 84 -0.06 14.80 5.59
N ILE A 85 0.03 14.28 6.81
CA ILE A 85 0.48 12.91 7.09
C ILE A 85 -0.68 12.12 7.66
N ARG A 86 -0.92 10.94 7.09
CA ARG A 86 -1.98 10.00 7.44
C ARG A 86 -1.36 8.74 8.02
N LEU A 87 -1.72 8.39 9.24
CA LEU A 87 -1.10 7.28 9.98
C LEU A 87 -2.02 6.09 10.15
N THR A 88 -3.32 6.28 9.91
CA THR A 88 -4.32 5.22 10.07
C THR A 88 -5.01 4.90 8.75
N GLU A 89 -5.52 3.68 8.65
CA GLU A 89 -6.31 3.24 7.50
C GLU A 89 -7.51 4.15 7.25
N ALA A 90 -8.21 4.57 8.32
CA ALA A 90 -9.35 5.47 8.22
C ALA A 90 -8.97 6.83 7.62
N GLU A 91 -7.79 7.35 7.96
CA GLU A 91 -7.28 8.60 7.39
C GLU A 91 -6.86 8.45 5.92
N ALA A 92 -6.32 7.29 5.56
CA ALA A 92 -6.02 6.96 4.17
C ALA A 92 -7.32 6.80 3.36
N ALA A 93 -8.30 6.05 3.87
CA ALA A 93 -9.61 5.89 3.25
C ALA A 93 -10.30 7.25 3.02
N SER A 94 -10.24 8.16 4.01
CA SER A 94 -10.76 9.53 3.87
C SER A 94 -10.20 10.23 2.62
N TYR A 95 -8.89 10.15 2.39
CA TYR A 95 -8.28 10.75 1.21
C TYR A 95 -8.74 10.09 -0.10
N PHE A 96 -8.84 8.76 -0.12
CA PHE A 96 -9.23 8.01 -1.32
C PHE A 96 -10.68 8.29 -1.73
N VAL A 97 -11.62 8.34 -0.78
CA VAL A 97 -13.06 8.37 -1.10
C VAL A 97 -13.79 9.65 -0.68
N GLY A 98 -13.11 10.59 -0.02
CA GLY A 98 -13.70 11.91 0.34
C GLY A 98 -14.70 11.85 1.49
N ASP A 99 -14.78 10.76 2.22
CA ASP A 99 -15.71 10.57 3.33
C ASP A 99 -14.91 10.11 4.56
N GLY A 100 -14.85 10.95 5.57
CA GLY A 100 -14.12 10.59 6.79
C GLY A 100 -13.61 11.76 7.61
N CYS A 101 -12.40 11.60 8.18
CA CYS A 101 -11.86 12.46 9.22
C CYS A 101 -11.46 13.85 8.78
N CYS A 102 -11.22 14.07 7.50
CA CYS A 102 -10.50 15.23 7.03
C CYS A 102 -11.32 16.03 6.02
N ALA A 103 -11.80 17.22 6.42
CA ALA A 103 -12.69 18.05 5.62
C ALA A 103 -12.08 18.52 4.27
N GLU A 104 -10.76 18.52 4.16
CA GLU A 104 -10.04 18.84 2.92
C GLU A 104 -10.17 17.75 1.86
N ASP A 105 -10.47 16.49 2.26
CA ASP A 105 -10.53 15.34 1.36
C ASP A 105 -11.75 15.42 0.42
N LYS A 106 -11.48 15.20 -0.87
CA LYS A 106 -12.51 15.27 -1.93
C LYS A 106 -12.65 13.94 -2.68
N GLY A 107 -11.97 12.88 -2.20
CA GLY A 107 -11.99 11.59 -2.85
C GLY A 107 -11.06 11.55 -4.07
N PHE A 108 -9.77 11.48 -3.82
CA PHE A 108 -8.76 11.40 -4.89
C PHE A 108 -9.03 10.25 -5.88
N ALA A 109 -9.45 9.09 -5.35
CA ALA A 109 -9.72 7.90 -6.15
C ALA A 109 -11.08 7.94 -6.88
N LEU A 110 -11.94 8.93 -6.58
CA LEU A 110 -13.24 9.09 -7.24
C LEU A 110 -13.13 9.79 -8.61
N ALA A 111 -11.97 10.38 -8.89
CA ALA A 111 -11.70 10.93 -10.21
C ALA A 111 -11.72 9.81 -11.26
N PRO A 112 -12.29 10.07 -12.45
CA PRO A 112 -12.44 9.05 -13.49
C PRO A 112 -11.11 8.79 -14.21
N TYR A 113 -10.13 8.26 -13.47
CA TYR A 113 -8.85 7.87 -14.06
C TYR A 113 -9.01 6.67 -14.98
N THR A 114 -8.29 6.69 -16.09
CA THR A 114 -8.27 5.62 -17.10
C THR A 114 -6.92 4.92 -17.18
N ALA A 115 -5.86 5.58 -16.73
CA ALA A 115 -4.52 5.01 -16.67
C ALA A 115 -3.67 5.66 -15.58
N VAL A 116 -2.72 4.88 -15.05
CA VAL A 116 -1.60 5.39 -14.25
C VAL A 116 -0.33 4.81 -14.83
N LYS A 117 0.56 5.66 -15.30
CA LYS A 117 1.86 5.26 -15.85
C LYS A 117 2.96 5.55 -14.83
N TRP A 118 3.72 4.52 -14.49
CA TRP A 118 4.87 4.61 -13.58
C TRP A 118 6.16 4.85 -14.37
N ASP A 119 7.02 5.68 -13.82
CA ASP A 119 8.38 5.94 -14.31
C ASP A 119 9.33 5.85 -13.10
N ASN A 120 9.72 4.61 -12.75
CA ASN A 120 10.64 4.34 -11.66
C ASN A 120 12.04 4.89 -12.02
N LYS A 121 12.54 5.82 -11.21
CA LYS A 121 13.89 6.38 -11.39
C LYS A 121 14.95 5.58 -10.65
N GLY A 122 14.56 4.85 -9.61
CA GLY A 122 15.42 3.97 -8.86
C GLY A 122 14.67 3.17 -7.82
N THR A 123 15.19 1.97 -7.54
CA THR A 123 14.71 1.09 -6.47
C THR A 123 15.90 0.62 -5.65
N ILE A 124 15.77 0.70 -4.32
CA ILE A 124 16.76 0.16 -3.38
C ILE A 124 16.13 -1.04 -2.69
N PHE A 125 16.83 -2.17 -2.72
CA PHE A 125 16.42 -3.40 -2.03
C PHE A 125 17.22 -3.57 -0.75
N HIS A 126 16.55 -3.87 0.36
CA HIS A 126 17.18 -4.03 1.66
C HIS A 126 16.47 -5.12 2.47
N GLY A 127 16.96 -6.35 2.37
CA GLY A 127 16.35 -7.52 3.02
C GLY A 127 14.89 -7.70 2.60
N ASP A 128 13.99 -7.68 3.59
CA ASP A 128 12.54 -7.82 3.39
C ASP A 128 11.84 -6.50 3.06
N SER A 129 12.57 -5.50 2.57
CA SER A 129 12.01 -4.23 2.15
C SER A 129 12.59 -3.72 0.84
N ALA A 130 11.82 -2.90 0.12
CA ALA A 130 12.27 -2.17 -1.05
C ALA A 130 11.75 -0.74 -1.02
N THR A 131 12.56 0.20 -1.48
CA THR A 131 12.14 1.61 -1.62
C THR A 131 12.30 2.03 -3.06
N ALA A 132 11.21 2.43 -3.70
CA ALA A 132 11.19 2.93 -5.06
C ALA A 132 10.84 4.42 -5.08
N MET A 133 11.50 5.15 -5.98
CA MET A 133 11.28 6.57 -6.19
C MET A 133 11.17 6.87 -7.67
N GLY A 134 10.28 7.80 -8.03
CA GLY A 134 10.08 8.17 -9.42
C GLY A 134 8.91 9.12 -9.61
N GLU A 135 8.34 9.06 -10.79
CA GLU A 135 7.17 9.83 -11.19
C GLU A 135 6.05 8.88 -11.60
N TYR A 136 4.81 9.33 -11.47
CA TYR A 136 3.66 8.67 -12.06
C TYR A 136 2.72 9.70 -12.68
N THR A 137 2.12 9.30 -13.78
CA THR A 137 1.21 10.16 -14.55
C THR A 137 -0.18 9.53 -14.52
N PHE A 138 -1.13 10.28 -14.01
CA PHE A 138 -2.55 9.93 -13.99
C PHE A 138 -3.22 10.50 -15.23
N THR A 139 -3.90 9.66 -16.01
CA THR A 139 -4.71 10.09 -17.16
C THR A 139 -6.18 9.99 -16.78
N ASP A 140 -6.92 11.09 -16.92
CA ASP A 140 -8.37 11.11 -16.68
C ASP A 140 -9.18 10.72 -17.93
N ALA A 141 -10.50 10.56 -17.80
CA ALA A 141 -11.37 10.18 -18.91
C ALA A 141 -11.46 11.22 -20.03
N GLY A 142 -11.08 12.46 -19.76
CA GLY A 142 -10.97 13.53 -20.77
C GLY A 142 -9.64 13.54 -21.51
N GLY A 143 -8.71 12.65 -21.14
CA GLY A 143 -7.35 12.62 -21.69
C GLY A 143 -6.42 13.65 -21.02
N GLY A 144 -6.86 14.31 -19.94
CA GLY A 144 -6.00 15.21 -19.16
C GLY A 144 -4.98 14.42 -18.35
N GLU A 145 -3.74 14.90 -18.30
CA GLU A 145 -2.67 14.25 -17.55
C GLU A 145 -2.26 15.06 -16.32
N THR A 146 -2.09 14.38 -15.21
CA THR A 146 -1.50 14.96 -13.98
C THR A 146 -0.28 14.13 -13.59
N LYS A 147 0.90 14.77 -13.58
CA LYS A 147 2.13 14.17 -13.11
C LYS A 147 2.33 14.46 -11.63
N ALA A 148 2.78 13.46 -10.87
CA ALA A 148 3.25 13.62 -9.50
C ALA A 148 4.56 12.84 -9.30
N GLU A 149 5.29 13.21 -8.27
CA GLU A 149 6.48 12.51 -7.79
C GLU A 149 6.10 11.59 -6.64
N TYR A 150 6.79 10.47 -6.51
CA TYR A 150 6.51 9.52 -5.44
C TYR A 150 7.77 8.95 -4.81
N THR A 151 7.60 8.53 -3.56
CA THR A 151 8.46 7.59 -2.84
C THR A 151 7.56 6.56 -2.19
N PHE A 152 7.74 5.29 -2.58
CA PHE A 152 7.08 4.16 -1.93
C PHE A 152 8.11 3.29 -1.24
N GLN A 153 7.80 2.85 -0.03
CA GLN A 153 8.50 1.76 0.61
C GLN A 153 7.56 0.58 0.76
N TYR A 154 8.08 -0.59 0.43
CA TYR A 154 7.40 -1.86 0.53
C TYR A 154 8.07 -2.70 1.62
N ALA A 155 7.28 -3.46 2.37
CA ALA A 155 7.76 -4.47 3.32
C ALA A 155 7.10 -5.82 2.99
N LYS A 156 7.86 -6.90 3.13
CA LYS A 156 7.33 -8.25 2.93
C LYS A 156 6.58 -8.69 4.18
N ALA A 157 5.31 -9.02 4.01
CA ALA A 157 4.48 -9.58 5.08
C ALA A 157 4.78 -11.07 5.31
N ALA A 158 4.27 -11.62 6.41
CA ALA A 158 4.50 -13.01 6.79
C ALA A 158 3.97 -14.03 5.75
N ASP A 159 2.99 -13.64 4.94
CA ASP A 159 2.43 -14.44 3.84
C ASP A 159 3.24 -14.30 2.52
N GLY A 160 4.33 -13.53 2.56
CA GLY A 160 5.20 -13.26 1.40
C GLY A 160 4.72 -12.11 0.51
N SER A 161 3.53 -11.56 0.72
CA SER A 161 3.03 -10.41 -0.06
C SER A 161 3.78 -9.13 0.30
N LEU A 162 3.94 -8.23 -0.69
CA LEU A 162 4.48 -6.90 -0.44
C LEU A 162 3.37 -5.95 0.00
N LYS A 163 3.64 -5.20 1.07
CA LYS A 163 2.75 -4.16 1.60
C LYS A 163 3.41 -2.79 1.51
N ILE A 164 2.65 -1.79 1.11
CA ILE A 164 3.08 -0.39 1.11
C ILE A 164 3.10 0.09 2.56
N VAL A 165 4.28 0.47 3.05
CA VAL A 165 4.48 1.00 4.41
C VAL A 165 4.87 2.48 4.41
N VAL A 166 5.41 2.99 3.30
CA VAL A 166 5.55 4.42 3.06
C VAL A 166 4.97 4.74 1.68
N HIS A 167 4.10 5.73 1.63
CA HIS A 167 3.60 6.31 0.39
C HIS A 167 3.67 7.84 0.51
N HIS A 168 4.69 8.42 -0.06
CA HIS A 168 4.78 9.87 -0.22
C HIS A 168 4.50 10.24 -1.66
N SER A 169 3.62 11.21 -1.86
CA SER A 169 3.33 11.80 -3.16
C SER A 169 3.32 13.32 -3.08
N SER A 170 3.84 13.97 -4.12
CA SER A 170 3.86 15.42 -4.25
C SER A 170 3.70 15.83 -5.72
N LEU A 171 3.20 17.05 -5.94
CA LEU A 171 3.29 17.66 -7.26
C LEU A 171 4.74 18.11 -7.49
N PRO A 172 5.23 18.08 -8.75
CA PRO A 172 6.53 18.65 -9.10
C PRO A 172 6.61 20.12 -8.70
N TYR A 173 7.78 20.54 -8.24
CA TYR A 173 8.02 21.94 -7.91
C TYR A 173 7.85 22.82 -9.16
N LYS A 174 7.04 23.87 -9.03
CA LYS A 174 6.86 24.90 -10.07
C LYS A 174 7.79 26.08 -9.76
N LYS A 175 8.68 26.40 -10.71
CA LYS A 175 9.52 27.61 -10.66
C LYS A 175 8.71 28.86 -10.94
#